data_3c714136e4f866d97cf632098ebcf753
#
_entry.id   3c714136e4f866d97cf632098ebcf753
#
_cell.length_a   1.000
_cell.length_b   1.000
_cell.length_c   1.000
_cell.angle_alpha   90.00
_cell.angle_beta   90.00
_cell.angle_gamma   90.00
#
_symmetry.space_group_name_H-M   'P 1'
#
loop_
_entity.id
_entity.type
_entity.pdbx_description
1 polymer ?
#
loop_
_entity_poly.entity_id
_entity_poly.type
_entity_poly.pdbx_seq_one_letter_code
_entity_poly.pdbx_strand_id
1 'polypeptide(L)'
;RGSYGLVGNDQIGSDRFAYLAIVNLTESPSYTTGYGGSTTSLSGPTYNRFQNNELTWEVGNKLNVGVDLQLFNSLNITVDGFREIRDNIFQQKNSIPNYLGTASTKIYGNFAKVKNTGFDLALDYGKQLNRNFSIQMKGTFTYAHNEVLKYDEAAGLRPALSQVGKSLNSIWGYVADGLYIDEADIANNPQSTIGNIAIAPGDVKYVDQPDASGNYDGKITSDDRVVLGYPTIPEIIYGFGPSITWKNWDFSFFFQGQARVSFMMSGFEPFGTQSKNNVLKWISDDHWSKDNQNPNARYPRLTQYNNNNNTASSSYWLRNASFLKLRNAEIGYRFKWARIYVNGSNLLTFSPFKLWDPEMGGGAGMKYPTQRTYNVGIQLTFK
;
A
#
# COMPACT_ATOMS: atom_id res chain seq x y z
N ARG A 1 -5.52 -11.47 -30.87
CA ARG A 1 -6.79 -11.54 -30.13
C ARG A 1 -7.18 -10.18 -29.58
N GLY A 2 -8.48 -9.96 -29.43
CA GLY A 2 -9.02 -8.75 -28.85
C GLY A 2 -10.36 -9.04 -28.19
N SER A 3 -10.64 -8.37 -27.08
CA SER A 3 -11.92 -8.45 -26.43
C SER A 3 -12.34 -7.07 -25.92
N TYR A 4 -13.63 -6.81 -25.99
CA TYR A 4 -14.28 -5.64 -25.41
C TYR A 4 -15.57 -6.07 -24.73
N GLY A 5 -15.82 -5.57 -23.54
CA GLY A 5 -17.02 -5.94 -22.81
C GLY A 5 -17.35 -4.98 -21.67
N LEU A 6 -18.64 -4.98 -21.30
CA LEU A 6 -19.16 -4.27 -20.15
C LEU A 6 -19.46 -5.30 -19.06
N VAL A 7 -19.02 -5.03 -17.85
CA VAL A 7 -19.22 -5.89 -16.67
C VAL A 7 -19.83 -5.06 -15.56
N GLY A 8 -21.00 -5.47 -15.05
CA GLY A 8 -21.61 -4.86 -13.89
C GLY A 8 -21.04 -5.40 -12.59
N ASN A 9 -20.99 -4.57 -11.55
CA ASN A 9 -20.64 -4.95 -10.19
C ASN A 9 -21.63 -4.30 -9.22
N ASP A 10 -22.25 -5.13 -8.38
CA ASP A 10 -23.22 -4.71 -7.36
C ASP A 10 -22.66 -4.72 -5.91
N GLN A 11 -21.35 -4.98 -5.77
CA GLN A 11 -20.69 -5.00 -4.47
C GLN A 11 -20.44 -3.58 -3.97
N ILE A 12 -21.18 -3.17 -2.96
CA ILE A 12 -21.09 -1.87 -2.28
C ILE A 12 -20.44 -1.96 -0.89
N GLY A 13 -19.59 -2.96 -0.66
CA GLY A 13 -18.95 -3.22 0.63
C GLY A 13 -19.91 -3.84 1.66
N SER A 14 -19.87 -3.36 2.89
CA SER A 14 -20.70 -3.84 4.00
C SER A 14 -22.08 -3.18 4.08
N ASP A 15 -22.31 -2.11 3.32
CA ASP A 15 -23.53 -1.29 3.37
C ASP A 15 -24.68 -1.93 2.56
N ARG A 16 -25.37 -2.90 3.16
CA ARG A 16 -26.60 -3.45 2.55
C ARG A 16 -27.70 -2.40 2.54
N PHE A 17 -28.58 -2.48 1.53
CA PHE A 17 -29.73 -1.57 1.38
C PHE A 17 -29.33 -0.08 1.44
N ALA A 18 -28.23 0.27 0.76
CA ALA A 18 -27.67 1.62 0.77
C ALA A 18 -28.67 2.70 0.27
N TYR A 19 -29.70 2.31 -0.47
CA TYR A 19 -30.77 3.17 -0.93
C TYR A 19 -31.77 3.58 0.17
N LEU A 20 -31.79 2.88 1.33
CA LEU A 20 -32.70 3.20 2.43
C LEU A 20 -32.06 4.24 3.38
N ALA A 21 -32.91 5.12 3.93
CA ALA A 21 -32.51 5.98 5.03
C ALA A 21 -32.28 5.18 6.30
N ILE A 22 -31.34 5.62 7.13
CA ILE A 22 -31.19 5.12 8.50
C ILE A 22 -31.41 6.30 9.44
N VAL A 23 -32.42 6.18 10.30
CA VAL A 23 -32.74 7.15 11.32
C VAL A 23 -32.53 6.51 12.68
N ASN A 24 -31.77 7.14 13.54
CA ASN A 24 -31.65 6.78 14.94
C ASN A 24 -32.46 7.79 15.77
N LEU A 25 -33.34 7.32 16.60
CA LEU A 25 -34.26 8.18 17.34
C LEU A 25 -33.71 8.74 18.64
N THR A 26 -32.55 8.20 19.11
CA THR A 26 -32.02 8.47 20.47
C THR A 26 -30.53 8.73 20.50
N GLU A 27 -29.90 9.17 19.39
CA GLU A 27 -28.45 9.30 19.32
C GLU A 27 -27.97 10.75 19.42
N SER A 28 -28.46 11.64 18.58
CA SER A 28 -27.97 13.02 18.47
C SER A 28 -28.92 13.83 17.57
N PRO A 29 -29.02 15.17 17.71
CA PRO A 29 -28.33 16.02 18.67
C PRO A 29 -28.83 15.83 20.09
N SER A 30 -27.95 16.05 21.07
CA SER A 30 -28.33 16.04 22.48
C SER A 30 -28.61 17.45 22.99
N TYR A 31 -29.66 17.59 23.76
CA TYR A 31 -29.98 18.82 24.48
C TYR A 31 -29.81 18.59 25.98
N THR A 32 -28.98 19.41 26.62
CA THR A 32 -28.78 19.34 28.06
C THR A 32 -29.66 20.34 28.77
N THR A 33 -30.53 19.87 29.63
CA THR A 33 -31.43 20.69 30.47
C THR A 33 -31.08 20.51 31.94
N GLY A 34 -31.41 21.49 32.77
CA GLY A 34 -31.12 21.50 34.22
C GLY A 34 -30.25 22.66 34.64
N TYR A 35 -30.12 22.85 35.98
CA TYR A 35 -29.33 23.92 36.57
C TYR A 35 -28.41 23.37 37.68
N GLY A 36 -27.20 23.92 37.75
CA GLY A 36 -26.21 23.48 38.73
C GLY A 36 -25.69 22.07 38.51
N GLY A 37 -25.57 21.25 39.55
CA GLY A 37 -25.10 19.87 39.46
C GLY A 37 -26.15 18.86 39.01
N SER A 38 -27.38 19.27 38.67
CA SER A 38 -28.47 18.40 38.27
C SER A 38 -28.85 18.67 36.80
N THR A 39 -28.04 18.16 35.88
CA THR A 39 -28.31 18.30 34.44
C THR A 39 -28.75 16.94 33.85
N THR A 40 -29.71 16.99 32.93
CA THR A 40 -30.17 15.83 32.18
C THR A 40 -29.91 16.06 30.69
N SER A 41 -29.24 15.12 30.02
CA SER A 41 -29.05 15.16 28.57
C SER A 41 -30.15 14.34 27.90
N LEU A 42 -30.89 14.98 27.00
CA LEU A 42 -31.90 14.36 26.16
C LEU A 42 -31.38 14.20 24.75
N SER A 43 -31.33 13.00 24.26
CA SER A 43 -30.91 12.69 22.89
C SER A 43 -32.11 12.76 21.95
N GLY A 44 -31.89 13.31 20.75
CA GLY A 44 -32.89 13.46 19.72
C GLY A 44 -32.69 12.53 18.53
N PRO A 45 -33.59 12.58 17.54
CA PRO A 45 -33.44 11.82 16.31
C PRO A 45 -32.36 12.40 15.43
N THR A 46 -31.61 11.51 14.76
CA THR A 46 -30.60 11.87 13.74
C THR A 46 -30.69 10.95 12.53
N TYR A 47 -30.31 11.48 11.38
CA TYR A 47 -30.10 10.68 10.18
C TYR A 47 -28.65 10.20 10.15
N ASN A 48 -28.44 8.89 10.22
CA ASN A 48 -27.12 8.30 10.04
C ASN A 48 -26.82 8.08 8.56
N ARG A 49 -27.86 7.95 7.74
CA ARG A 49 -27.76 7.86 6.29
C ARG A 49 -29.05 8.41 5.65
N PHE A 50 -28.89 9.25 4.62
CA PHE A 50 -30.00 9.66 3.77
C PHE A 50 -30.30 8.59 2.73
N GLN A 51 -31.58 8.49 2.33
CA GLN A 51 -31.97 7.63 1.22
C GLN A 51 -31.41 8.15 -0.10
N ASN A 52 -31.13 7.23 -1.03
CA ASN A 52 -30.84 7.54 -2.42
C ASN A 52 -31.43 6.46 -3.32
N ASN A 53 -32.48 6.80 -4.04
CA ASN A 53 -33.18 5.89 -4.96
C ASN A 53 -32.49 5.81 -6.35
N GLU A 54 -31.46 6.63 -6.59
CA GLU A 54 -30.74 6.68 -7.87
C GLU A 54 -29.47 5.80 -7.88
N LEU A 55 -29.31 4.96 -6.84
CA LEU A 55 -28.18 4.05 -6.78
C LEU A 55 -28.26 3.01 -7.90
N THR A 56 -27.16 2.84 -8.61
CA THR A 56 -27.01 1.88 -9.69
C THR A 56 -25.77 1.04 -9.52
N TRP A 57 -25.59 0.05 -10.37
CA TRP A 57 -24.39 -0.77 -10.40
C TRP A 57 -23.18 0.01 -10.93
N GLU A 58 -22.02 -0.36 -10.43
CA GLU A 58 -20.76 0.02 -11.09
C GLU A 58 -20.65 -0.69 -12.43
N VAL A 59 -20.10 -0.01 -13.43
CA VAL A 59 -19.90 -0.56 -14.77
C VAL A 59 -18.43 -0.50 -15.15
N GLY A 60 -17.82 -1.66 -15.33
CA GLY A 60 -16.48 -1.83 -15.84
C GLY A 60 -16.49 -1.98 -17.34
N ASN A 61 -15.91 -1.01 -18.04
CA ASN A 61 -15.66 -1.04 -19.48
C ASN A 61 -14.25 -1.56 -19.73
N LYS A 62 -14.15 -2.80 -20.24
CA LYS A 62 -12.89 -3.53 -20.38
C LYS A 62 -12.52 -3.72 -21.83
N LEU A 63 -11.29 -3.33 -22.17
CA LEU A 63 -10.64 -3.58 -23.45
C LEU A 63 -9.36 -4.35 -23.21
N ASN A 64 -9.17 -5.44 -23.93
CA ASN A 64 -7.92 -6.18 -23.99
C ASN A 64 -7.52 -6.43 -25.44
N VAL A 65 -6.25 -6.24 -25.76
CA VAL A 65 -5.66 -6.57 -27.06
C VAL A 65 -4.39 -7.34 -26.81
N GLY A 66 -4.30 -8.53 -27.40
CA GLY A 66 -3.17 -9.43 -27.20
C GLY A 66 -2.61 -10.00 -28.49
N VAL A 67 -1.32 -10.33 -28.42
CA VAL A 67 -0.58 -11.00 -29.50
C VAL A 67 0.12 -12.22 -28.91
N ASP A 68 -0.08 -13.36 -29.59
CA ASP A 68 0.61 -14.62 -29.31
C ASP A 68 1.55 -14.91 -30.48
N LEU A 69 2.84 -15.05 -30.19
CA LEU A 69 3.87 -15.32 -31.18
C LEU A 69 4.59 -16.61 -30.81
N GLN A 70 4.75 -17.49 -31.80
CA GLN A 70 5.64 -18.63 -31.68
C GLN A 70 6.80 -18.46 -32.64
N LEU A 71 8.01 -18.37 -32.11
CA LEU A 71 9.22 -18.14 -32.89
C LEU A 71 10.14 -19.36 -32.77
N PHE A 72 10.73 -19.76 -33.90
CA PHE A 72 11.74 -20.82 -33.97
C PHE A 72 11.28 -22.17 -33.37
N ASN A 73 9.98 -22.44 -33.30
CA ASN A 73 9.36 -23.60 -32.66
C ASN A 73 9.78 -23.84 -31.20
N SER A 74 10.34 -22.84 -30.54
CA SER A 74 10.92 -22.97 -29.20
C SER A 74 10.65 -21.77 -28.29
N LEU A 75 10.26 -20.65 -28.82
CA LEU A 75 9.96 -19.44 -28.04
C LEU A 75 8.51 -19.02 -28.26
N ASN A 76 7.73 -19.06 -27.20
CA ASN A 76 6.38 -18.51 -27.17
C ASN A 76 6.41 -17.18 -26.42
N ILE A 77 5.83 -16.17 -27.04
CA ILE A 77 5.70 -14.83 -26.48
C ILE A 77 4.22 -14.48 -26.49
N THR A 78 3.68 -14.14 -25.34
CA THR A 78 2.32 -13.62 -25.20
C THR A 78 2.41 -12.21 -24.62
N VAL A 79 1.80 -11.24 -25.29
CA VAL A 79 1.69 -9.86 -24.82
C VAL A 79 0.24 -9.44 -24.87
N ASP A 80 -0.28 -8.96 -23.75
CA ASP A 80 -1.61 -8.42 -23.63
C ASP A 80 -1.54 -6.98 -23.11
N GLY A 81 -2.13 -6.04 -23.85
CA GLY A 81 -2.40 -4.70 -23.36
C GLY A 81 -3.84 -4.58 -22.92
N PHE A 82 -4.08 -4.01 -21.74
CA PHE A 82 -5.42 -3.87 -21.22
C PHE A 82 -5.73 -2.46 -20.73
N ARG A 83 -7.01 -2.12 -20.81
CA ARG A 83 -7.58 -0.91 -20.25
C ARG A 83 -8.96 -1.21 -19.67
N GLU A 84 -9.16 -0.87 -18.41
CA GLU A 84 -10.45 -0.88 -17.75
C GLU A 84 -10.80 0.54 -17.31
N ILE A 85 -12.02 0.99 -17.63
CA ILE A 85 -12.59 2.19 -17.04
C ILE A 85 -13.82 1.74 -16.28
N ARG A 86 -13.80 1.97 -14.97
CA ARG A 86 -14.90 1.69 -14.07
C ARG A 86 -15.61 2.97 -13.74
N ASP A 87 -16.87 3.05 -14.15
CA ASP A 87 -17.78 4.16 -13.93
C ASP A 87 -18.80 3.83 -12.84
N ASN A 88 -19.50 4.86 -12.35
CA ASN A 88 -20.56 4.75 -11.37
C ASN A 88 -20.09 4.05 -10.07
N ILE A 89 -18.86 4.29 -9.64
CA ILE A 89 -18.34 3.68 -8.41
C ILE A 89 -19.08 4.29 -7.22
N PHE A 90 -19.59 3.41 -6.34
CA PHE A 90 -20.28 3.78 -5.13
C PHE A 90 -19.31 4.52 -4.17
N GLN A 91 -19.71 5.71 -3.73
CA GLN A 91 -18.90 6.59 -2.92
C GLN A 91 -19.77 7.42 -1.96
N GLN A 92 -19.23 7.71 -0.77
CA GLN A 92 -19.82 8.75 0.10
C GLN A 92 -19.58 10.12 -0.53
N LYS A 93 -20.59 10.98 -0.48
CA LYS A 93 -20.53 12.36 -0.96
C LYS A 93 -19.76 13.23 0.03
N ASN A 94 -18.67 13.83 -0.42
CA ASN A 94 -17.78 14.67 0.39
C ASN A 94 -17.94 16.18 0.11
N SER A 95 -18.62 16.53 -0.97
CA SER A 95 -18.86 17.92 -1.37
C SER A 95 -19.93 18.65 -0.55
N ILE A 96 -20.50 18.00 0.48
CA ILE A 96 -21.54 18.59 1.33
C ILE A 96 -20.91 19.49 2.38
N PRO A 97 -21.27 20.77 2.44
CA PRO A 97 -20.71 21.69 3.43
C PRO A 97 -21.12 21.32 4.86
N ASN A 98 -20.19 21.40 5.80
CA ASN A 98 -20.41 21.07 7.22
C ASN A 98 -21.44 21.95 7.90
N TYR A 99 -21.68 23.19 7.42
CA TYR A 99 -22.66 24.10 8.00
C TYR A 99 -24.10 23.66 7.80
N LEU A 100 -24.38 22.67 6.95
CA LEU A 100 -25.70 22.07 6.81
C LEU A 100 -26.09 21.17 7.99
N GLY A 101 -25.20 20.97 8.96
CA GLY A 101 -25.47 20.14 10.13
C GLY A 101 -25.53 18.63 9.82
N THR A 102 -25.11 18.21 8.63
CA THR A 102 -25.14 16.82 8.17
C THR A 102 -23.76 16.14 8.23
N ALA A 103 -22.81 16.72 8.97
CA ALA A 103 -21.44 16.23 9.02
C ALA A 103 -21.30 14.77 9.48
N SER A 104 -22.25 14.27 10.31
CA SER A 104 -22.32 12.88 10.75
C SER A 104 -23.18 11.99 9.84
N THR A 105 -23.91 12.57 8.89
CA THR A 105 -24.87 11.84 8.04
C THR A 105 -24.22 11.44 6.72
N LYS A 106 -24.22 10.16 6.44
CA LYS A 106 -23.65 9.63 5.19
C LYS A 106 -24.65 9.77 4.05
N ILE A 107 -24.21 10.38 2.97
CA ILE A 107 -24.95 10.42 1.69
C ILE A 107 -24.10 9.67 0.68
N TYR A 108 -24.67 8.64 0.09
CA TYR A 108 -23.99 7.80 -0.89
C TYR A 108 -24.54 8.01 -2.29
N GLY A 109 -23.71 7.79 -3.28
CA GLY A 109 -24.11 7.77 -4.69
C GLY A 109 -23.02 7.19 -5.57
N ASN A 110 -23.29 7.10 -6.85
CA ASN A 110 -22.40 6.57 -7.87
C ASN A 110 -21.59 7.70 -8.52
N PHE A 111 -20.61 8.25 -7.78
CA PHE A 111 -19.93 9.50 -8.16
C PHE A 111 -18.53 9.29 -8.74
N ALA A 112 -17.84 8.19 -8.38
CA ALA A 112 -16.46 8.03 -8.72
C ALA A 112 -16.24 7.26 -10.03
N LYS A 113 -15.07 7.52 -10.63
CA LYS A 113 -14.60 6.88 -11.85
C LYS A 113 -13.11 6.61 -11.75
N VAL A 114 -12.70 5.41 -12.12
CA VAL A 114 -11.31 4.95 -12.07
C VAL A 114 -10.92 4.30 -13.38
N LYS A 115 -9.71 4.58 -13.82
CA LYS A 115 -9.08 3.93 -14.97
C LYS A 115 -7.97 3.00 -14.47
N ASN A 116 -7.87 1.82 -15.04
CA ASN A 116 -6.74 0.93 -14.87
C ASN A 116 -6.19 0.56 -16.25
N THR A 117 -4.89 0.73 -16.45
CA THR A 117 -4.21 0.43 -17.72
C THR A 117 -2.92 -0.30 -17.45
N GLY A 118 -2.57 -1.20 -18.36
CA GLY A 118 -1.33 -1.94 -18.19
C GLY A 118 -1.07 -2.89 -19.34
N PHE A 119 -0.04 -3.71 -19.13
CA PHE A 119 0.26 -4.81 -20.02
C PHE A 119 0.84 -6.00 -19.26
N ASP A 120 0.57 -7.18 -19.80
CA ASP A 120 1.12 -8.47 -19.37
C ASP A 120 2.03 -9.01 -20.45
N LEU A 121 3.16 -9.58 -20.03
CA LEU A 121 4.10 -10.29 -20.89
C LEU A 121 4.37 -11.66 -20.29
N ALA A 122 4.21 -12.72 -21.10
CA ALA A 122 4.66 -14.06 -20.77
C ALA A 122 5.62 -14.57 -21.84
N LEU A 123 6.72 -15.15 -21.38
CA LEU A 123 7.77 -15.74 -22.21
C LEU A 123 7.97 -17.20 -21.79
N ASP A 124 7.82 -18.09 -22.74
CA ASP A 124 8.15 -19.51 -22.56
C ASP A 124 9.13 -19.93 -23.67
N TYR A 125 10.32 -20.30 -23.24
CA TYR A 125 11.34 -20.83 -24.14
C TYR A 125 11.65 -22.25 -23.75
N GLY A 126 11.64 -23.19 -24.73
CA GLY A 126 11.98 -24.56 -24.52
C GLY A 126 12.75 -25.14 -25.70
N LYS A 127 13.94 -25.65 -25.45
CA LYS A 127 14.77 -26.26 -26.50
C LYS A 127 15.57 -27.42 -25.97
N GLN A 128 15.52 -28.50 -26.68
CA GLN A 128 16.48 -29.61 -26.56
C GLN A 128 17.67 -29.33 -27.48
N LEU A 129 18.84 -29.00 -26.93
CA LEU A 129 20.03 -28.67 -27.69
C LEU A 129 20.75 -29.91 -28.19
N ASN A 130 20.72 -30.98 -27.42
CA ASN A 130 21.22 -32.28 -27.79
C ASN A 130 20.57 -33.41 -26.94
N ARG A 131 20.96 -34.67 -27.15
CA ARG A 131 20.38 -35.81 -26.40
C ARG A 131 20.51 -35.71 -24.88
N ASN A 132 21.48 -34.97 -24.41
CA ASN A 132 21.85 -34.90 -23.00
C ASN A 132 21.57 -33.52 -22.38
N PHE A 133 21.12 -32.54 -23.15
CA PHE A 133 20.93 -31.19 -22.64
C PHE A 133 19.64 -30.56 -23.18
N SER A 134 18.76 -30.18 -22.25
CA SER A 134 17.57 -29.40 -22.54
C SER A 134 17.46 -28.21 -21.59
N ILE A 135 16.92 -27.12 -22.08
CA ILE A 135 16.65 -25.89 -21.31
C ILE A 135 15.22 -25.44 -21.52
N GLN A 136 14.56 -25.09 -20.45
CA GLN A 136 13.30 -24.37 -20.44
C GLN A 136 13.48 -23.08 -19.65
N MET A 137 12.94 -21.99 -20.12
CA MET A 137 12.94 -20.72 -19.42
C MET A 137 11.53 -20.17 -19.41
N LYS A 138 11.07 -19.71 -18.26
CA LYS A 138 9.81 -19.02 -18.11
C LYS A 138 10.05 -17.60 -17.61
N GLY A 139 9.31 -16.65 -18.14
CA GLY A 139 9.32 -15.28 -17.68
C GLY A 139 7.93 -14.72 -17.73
N THR A 140 7.54 -13.97 -16.69
CA THR A 140 6.30 -13.22 -16.64
C THR A 140 6.59 -11.81 -16.16
N PHE A 141 5.88 -10.85 -16.72
CA PHE A 141 5.98 -9.45 -16.32
C PHE A 141 4.61 -8.80 -16.46
N THR A 142 4.14 -8.16 -15.41
CA THR A 142 2.91 -7.37 -15.39
C THR A 142 3.24 -5.94 -14.98
N TYR A 143 2.75 -4.99 -15.73
CA TYR A 143 2.66 -3.59 -15.33
C TYR A 143 1.20 -3.16 -15.33
N ALA A 144 0.71 -2.65 -14.20
CA ALA A 144 -0.63 -2.13 -14.05
C ALA A 144 -0.62 -0.81 -13.27
N HIS A 145 -1.25 0.21 -13.83
CA HIS A 145 -1.37 1.52 -13.20
C HIS A 145 -2.82 1.96 -13.17
N ASN A 146 -3.32 2.30 -11.99
CA ASN A 146 -4.66 2.84 -11.81
C ASN A 146 -4.62 4.33 -11.50
N GLU A 147 -5.65 5.04 -11.95
CA GLU A 147 -5.80 6.47 -11.81
C GLU A 147 -7.26 6.83 -11.54
N VAL A 148 -7.50 7.62 -10.52
CA VAL A 148 -8.82 8.19 -10.22
C VAL A 148 -9.11 9.29 -11.23
N LEU A 149 -10.14 9.12 -12.06
CA LEU A 149 -10.55 10.10 -13.07
C LEU A 149 -11.61 11.07 -12.55
N LYS A 150 -12.44 10.61 -11.61
CA LYS A 150 -13.48 11.41 -10.96
C LYS A 150 -13.67 10.94 -9.54
N TYR A 151 -13.80 11.88 -8.64
CA TYR A 151 -14.06 11.66 -7.22
C TYR A 151 -14.87 12.82 -6.69
N ASP A 152 -15.81 12.59 -5.75
CA ASP A 152 -16.55 13.68 -5.12
C ASP A 152 -15.70 14.24 -3.96
N GLU A 153 -15.21 15.45 -4.13
CA GLU A 153 -14.28 16.11 -3.22
C GLU A 153 -14.90 17.35 -2.59
N ALA A 154 -14.43 17.73 -1.41
CA ALA A 154 -14.86 18.94 -0.72
C ALA A 154 -14.48 20.19 -1.54
N ALA A 155 -15.34 21.19 -1.54
CA ALA A 155 -15.05 22.46 -2.18
C ALA A 155 -13.84 23.16 -1.50
N GLY A 156 -12.93 23.73 -2.31
CA GLY A 156 -11.74 24.41 -1.81
C GLY A 156 -10.62 23.50 -1.33
N LEU A 157 -10.67 22.20 -1.65
CA LEU A 157 -9.58 21.26 -1.35
C LEU A 157 -8.29 21.72 -2.06
N ARG A 158 -7.16 21.70 -1.32
CA ARG A 158 -5.85 21.97 -1.92
C ARG A 158 -5.56 20.95 -3.04
N PRO A 159 -4.99 21.35 -4.19
CA PRO A 159 -4.71 20.44 -5.32
C PRO A 159 -3.83 19.24 -4.94
N ALA A 160 -2.92 19.42 -3.98
CA ALA A 160 -2.07 18.35 -3.46
C ALA A 160 -2.87 17.23 -2.79
N LEU A 161 -4.02 17.54 -2.19
CA LEU A 161 -4.90 16.60 -1.49
C LEU A 161 -5.95 15.96 -2.40
N SER A 162 -6.09 16.42 -3.66
CA SER A 162 -7.03 15.82 -4.60
C SER A 162 -6.69 14.37 -4.89
N GLN A 163 -7.70 13.50 -4.86
CA GLN A 163 -7.62 12.11 -5.27
C GLN A 163 -7.54 11.98 -6.80
N VAL A 164 -8.10 12.97 -7.53
CA VAL A 164 -8.15 12.95 -8.99
C VAL A 164 -6.72 13.02 -9.56
N GLY A 165 -6.42 12.15 -10.52
CA GLY A 165 -5.09 11.99 -11.09
C GLY A 165 -4.12 11.16 -10.25
N LYS A 166 -4.56 10.60 -9.10
CA LYS A 166 -3.74 9.76 -8.24
C LYS A 166 -4.19 8.30 -8.30
N SER A 167 -3.32 7.39 -7.84
CA SER A 167 -3.69 5.99 -7.66
C SER A 167 -4.63 5.82 -6.46
N LEU A 168 -5.58 4.89 -6.53
CA LEU A 168 -6.47 4.52 -5.43
C LEU A 168 -5.71 4.14 -4.14
N ASN A 169 -4.55 3.53 -4.29
CA ASN A 169 -3.74 3.02 -3.18
C ASN A 169 -2.55 3.93 -2.86
N SER A 170 -2.66 5.22 -3.19
CA SER A 170 -1.65 6.23 -2.86
C SER A 170 -1.48 6.35 -1.35
N ILE A 171 -0.22 6.53 -0.93
CA ILE A 171 0.15 6.78 0.46
C ILE A 171 0.17 8.29 0.66
N TRP A 172 -0.60 8.79 1.61
CA TRP A 172 -0.68 10.21 1.95
C TRP A 172 0.09 10.49 3.24
N GLY A 173 0.87 11.56 3.24
CA GLY A 173 1.63 11.94 4.43
C GLY A 173 2.42 13.22 4.21
N TYR A 174 3.21 13.58 5.21
CA TYR A 174 4.04 14.78 5.22
C TYR A 174 5.41 14.52 4.59
N VAL A 175 5.96 15.52 3.94
CA VAL A 175 7.35 15.48 3.50
C VAL A 175 8.23 15.83 4.69
N ALA A 176 9.07 14.89 5.13
CA ALA A 176 10.02 15.12 6.21
C ALA A 176 11.34 15.71 5.68
N ASP A 177 11.90 16.65 6.42
CA ASP A 177 13.20 17.29 6.20
C ASP A 177 14.16 17.01 7.38
N GLY A 178 14.30 15.73 7.74
CA GLY A 178 15.13 15.30 8.85
C GLY A 178 14.52 15.56 10.23
N LEU A 179 15.39 15.76 11.21
CA LEU A 179 15.02 16.03 12.60
C LEU A 179 15.48 17.45 12.99
N TYR A 180 14.72 18.11 13.85
CA TYR A 180 15.15 19.39 14.42
C TYR A 180 16.46 19.23 15.19
N ILE A 181 17.42 20.14 14.95
CA ILE A 181 18.74 20.11 15.56
C ILE A 181 18.71 20.77 16.95
N ASP A 182 18.13 21.97 17.03
CA ASP A 182 18.09 22.80 18.22
C ASP A 182 16.83 23.70 18.25
N GLU A 183 16.71 24.53 19.27
CA GLU A 183 15.60 25.48 19.45
C GLU A 183 15.61 26.58 18.36
N ALA A 184 16.76 26.95 17.84
CA ALA A 184 16.86 27.95 16.76
C ALA A 184 16.34 27.37 15.44
N ASP A 185 16.62 26.10 15.16
CA ASP A 185 16.07 25.37 14.01
C ASP A 185 14.53 25.28 14.12
N ILE A 186 14.00 25.01 15.32
CA ILE A 186 12.54 24.99 15.56
C ILE A 186 11.93 26.37 15.30
N ALA A 187 12.54 27.44 15.80
CA ALA A 187 12.03 28.81 15.67
C ALA A 187 12.03 29.30 14.21
N ASN A 188 12.97 28.82 13.39
CA ASN A 188 13.15 29.25 11.99
C ASN A 188 12.38 28.40 10.97
N ASN A 189 11.67 27.36 11.41
CA ASN A 189 10.92 26.46 10.52
C ASN A 189 9.40 26.55 10.77
N PRO A 190 8.58 26.05 9.82
CA PRO A 190 7.12 26.03 9.98
C PRO A 190 6.69 25.36 11.28
N GLN A 191 5.70 25.96 11.93
CA GLN A 191 5.19 25.49 13.23
C GLN A 191 4.29 24.26 13.04
N SER A 192 4.69 23.13 13.59
CA SER A 192 3.86 21.91 13.54
C SER A 192 2.67 22.00 14.48
N THR A 193 1.46 21.85 13.94
CA THR A 193 0.21 21.80 14.71
C THR A 193 -0.37 20.38 14.84
N ILE A 194 0.28 19.39 14.23
CA ILE A 194 -0.16 17.98 14.25
C ILE A 194 0.28 17.23 15.51
N GLY A 195 1.21 17.80 16.28
CA GLY A 195 1.71 17.21 17.52
C GLY A 195 0.69 17.34 18.67
N ASN A 196 0.79 16.43 19.62
CA ASN A 196 0.06 16.44 20.90
C ASN A 196 0.94 16.86 22.09
N ILE A 197 2.23 17.06 21.84
CA ILE A 197 3.22 17.57 22.79
C ILE A 197 4.06 18.65 22.10
N ALA A 198 4.70 19.50 22.91
CA ALA A 198 5.58 20.54 22.39
C ALA A 198 6.73 19.95 21.54
N ILE A 199 6.98 20.56 20.41
CA ILE A 199 8.10 20.23 19.54
C ILE A 199 9.40 20.54 20.28
N ALA A 200 10.38 19.65 20.14
CA ALA A 200 11.70 19.82 20.73
C ALA A 200 12.78 19.24 19.80
N PRO A 201 14.06 19.59 20.03
CA PRO A 201 15.16 19.01 19.25
C PRO A 201 15.10 17.49 19.20
N GLY A 202 15.32 16.94 18.00
CA GLY A 202 15.18 15.52 17.71
C GLY A 202 13.79 15.06 17.28
N ASP A 203 12.78 15.94 17.22
CA ASP A 203 11.50 15.66 16.60
C ASP A 203 11.58 15.78 15.08
N VAL A 204 10.70 15.07 14.37
CA VAL A 204 10.64 15.11 12.90
C VAL A 204 10.22 16.49 12.43
N LYS A 205 11.02 17.07 11.55
CA LYS A 205 10.76 18.33 10.86
C LYS A 205 10.03 18.07 9.55
N TYR A 206 8.99 18.85 9.26
CA TYR A 206 8.17 18.74 8.05
C TYR A 206 8.26 19.96 7.18
N VAL A 207 8.05 19.75 5.89
CA VAL A 207 8.00 20.81 4.88
C VAL A 207 6.57 21.31 4.74
N ASP A 208 6.38 22.61 4.90
CA ASP A 208 5.14 23.33 4.58
C ASP A 208 4.84 23.20 3.08
N GLN A 209 3.59 22.97 2.72
CA GLN A 209 3.16 22.82 1.34
C GLN A 209 2.36 24.06 0.90
N PRO A 210 2.58 24.55 -0.32
CA PRO A 210 1.88 25.74 -0.79
C PRO A 210 0.38 25.49 -0.99
N ASP A 211 -0.41 26.52 -0.82
CA ASP A 211 -1.81 26.55 -1.19
C ASP A 211 -2.00 26.56 -2.73
N ALA A 212 -3.24 26.64 -3.20
CA ALA A 212 -3.55 26.69 -4.64
C ALA A 212 -2.98 27.92 -5.35
N SER A 213 -2.64 28.97 -4.62
CA SER A 213 -2.05 30.22 -5.11
C SER A 213 -0.51 30.24 -5.02
N GLY A 214 0.09 29.19 -4.46
CA GLY A 214 1.53 29.07 -4.27
C GLY A 214 2.07 29.70 -2.98
N ASN A 215 1.19 30.10 -2.05
CA ASN A 215 1.61 30.72 -0.77
C ASN A 215 1.82 29.66 0.32
N TYR A 216 2.80 29.91 1.18
CA TYR A 216 3.10 29.12 2.37
C TYR A 216 2.54 29.82 3.60
N ASP A 217 1.88 29.09 4.49
CA ASP A 217 1.26 29.68 5.70
C ASP A 217 2.15 29.59 6.95
N GLY A 218 3.32 28.94 6.84
CA GLY A 218 4.28 28.76 7.93
C GLY A 218 3.83 27.78 9.01
N LYS A 219 2.85 26.94 8.73
CA LYS A 219 2.32 25.94 9.66
C LYS A 219 2.25 24.58 9.00
N ILE A 220 2.47 23.54 9.79
CA ILE A 220 2.24 22.17 9.35
C ILE A 220 0.89 21.70 9.90
N THR A 221 -0.05 21.46 9.01
CA THR A 221 -1.43 21.07 9.29
C THR A 221 -1.82 19.80 8.50
N SER A 222 -3.05 19.35 8.61
CA SER A 222 -3.56 18.27 7.77
C SER A 222 -3.52 18.57 6.27
N ASP A 223 -3.44 19.86 5.91
CA ASP A 223 -3.48 20.34 4.53
C ASP A 223 -2.13 20.23 3.82
N ASP A 224 -1.05 19.97 4.57
CA ASP A 224 0.31 19.80 4.03
C ASP A 224 0.65 18.35 3.65
N ARG A 225 -0.34 17.47 3.67
CA ARG A 225 -0.15 16.12 3.20
C ARG A 225 -0.12 16.06 1.68
N VAL A 226 0.77 15.23 1.17
CA VAL A 226 0.94 14.96 -0.26
C VAL A 226 1.00 13.45 -0.50
N VAL A 227 0.91 13.03 -1.75
CA VAL A 227 1.17 11.63 -2.12
C VAL A 227 2.67 11.35 -2.00
N LEU A 228 3.01 10.29 -1.27
CA LEU A 228 4.37 9.87 -1.00
C LEU A 228 4.70 8.57 -1.75
N GLY A 229 5.83 8.58 -2.47
CA GLY A 229 6.37 7.39 -3.12
C GLY A 229 5.42 6.70 -4.11
N TYR A 230 5.48 5.38 -4.14
CA TYR A 230 4.61 4.53 -4.96
C TYR A 230 3.41 4.04 -4.14
N PRO A 231 2.35 3.54 -4.84
CA PRO A 231 1.19 2.95 -4.15
C PRO A 231 1.57 1.76 -3.25
N THR A 232 0.67 1.40 -2.34
CA THR A 232 0.84 0.21 -1.48
C THR A 232 0.67 -1.10 -2.23
N ILE A 233 0.00 -1.09 -3.38
CA ILE A 233 -0.10 -2.23 -4.29
C ILE A 233 0.95 -2.06 -5.39
N PRO A 234 1.79 -3.07 -5.66
CA PRO A 234 2.84 -2.96 -6.66
C PRO A 234 2.26 -2.75 -8.06
N GLU A 235 2.83 -1.79 -8.79
CA GLU A 235 2.50 -1.57 -10.20
C GLU A 235 3.25 -2.54 -11.12
N ILE A 236 4.36 -3.10 -10.66
CA ILE A 236 5.16 -4.07 -11.40
C ILE A 236 5.28 -5.36 -10.59
N ILE A 237 4.91 -6.48 -11.23
CA ILE A 237 5.13 -7.83 -10.71
C ILE A 237 5.84 -8.62 -11.81
N TYR A 238 6.88 -9.36 -11.45
CA TYR A 238 7.62 -10.16 -12.40
C TYR A 238 8.13 -11.45 -11.79
N GLY A 239 8.30 -12.46 -12.65
CA GLY A 239 8.89 -13.74 -12.27
C GLY A 239 9.63 -14.34 -13.45
N PHE A 240 10.75 -15.00 -13.18
CA PHE A 240 11.51 -15.70 -14.21
C PHE A 240 12.36 -16.80 -13.61
N GLY A 241 12.61 -17.82 -14.43
CA GLY A 241 13.49 -18.89 -14.02
C GLY A 241 13.75 -19.92 -15.09
N PRO A 242 14.97 -20.48 -15.12
CA PRO A 242 15.32 -21.61 -15.96
C PRO A 242 14.98 -22.94 -15.27
N SER A 243 14.71 -23.94 -16.10
CA SER A 243 14.76 -25.37 -15.77
C SER A 243 15.70 -26.04 -16.77
N ILE A 244 16.76 -26.67 -16.29
CA ILE A 244 17.83 -27.24 -17.11
C ILE A 244 17.94 -28.73 -16.79
N THR A 245 17.95 -29.55 -17.83
CA THR A 245 18.30 -30.95 -17.71
C THR A 245 19.63 -31.17 -18.41
N TRP A 246 20.60 -31.74 -17.70
CA TRP A 246 21.91 -32.07 -18.22
C TRP A 246 22.29 -33.51 -17.84
N LYS A 247 22.24 -34.40 -18.83
CA LYS A 247 22.38 -35.84 -18.60
C LYS A 247 21.37 -36.32 -17.55
N ASN A 248 21.87 -36.75 -16.40
CA ASN A 248 21.06 -37.25 -15.29
C ASN A 248 20.71 -36.16 -14.26
N TRP A 249 21.26 -34.96 -14.41
CA TRP A 249 21.03 -33.82 -13.54
C TRP A 249 19.84 -32.99 -14.03
N ASP A 250 19.04 -32.49 -13.11
CA ASP A 250 18.06 -31.46 -13.35
C ASP A 250 18.23 -30.32 -12.34
N PHE A 251 18.12 -29.10 -12.83
CA PHE A 251 18.25 -27.86 -12.06
C PHE A 251 17.08 -26.97 -12.41
N SER A 252 16.44 -26.40 -11.40
CA SER A 252 15.44 -25.37 -11.61
C SER A 252 15.58 -24.24 -10.59
N PHE A 253 15.36 -23.03 -11.05
CA PHE A 253 15.35 -21.84 -10.22
C PHE A 253 14.18 -20.96 -10.64
N PHE A 254 13.52 -20.34 -9.67
CA PHE A 254 12.48 -19.37 -9.97
C PHE A 254 12.63 -18.15 -9.10
N PHE A 255 12.80 -17.02 -9.74
CA PHE A 255 12.82 -15.71 -9.11
C PHE A 255 11.48 -15.05 -9.27
N GLN A 256 11.04 -14.36 -8.22
CA GLN A 256 9.85 -13.51 -8.21
C GLN A 256 10.16 -12.18 -7.58
N GLY A 257 9.63 -11.11 -8.14
CA GLY A 257 9.86 -9.78 -7.62
C GLY A 257 8.67 -8.87 -7.84
N GLN A 258 8.73 -7.74 -7.16
CA GLN A 258 7.84 -6.61 -7.34
C GLN A 258 8.63 -5.30 -7.32
N ALA A 259 8.08 -4.28 -7.98
CA ALA A 259 8.65 -2.94 -8.02
C ALA A 259 7.54 -1.88 -8.10
N ARG A 260 7.93 -0.62 -7.97
CA ARG A 260 7.00 0.51 -7.90
C ARG A 260 5.92 0.30 -6.84
N VAL A 261 6.40 0.02 -5.62
CA VAL A 261 5.58 -0.24 -4.44
C VAL A 261 6.25 0.36 -3.22
N SER A 262 5.47 0.95 -2.34
CA SER A 262 5.93 1.49 -1.07
C SER A 262 5.06 1.01 0.07
N PHE A 263 5.58 1.05 1.28
CA PHE A 263 4.78 0.89 2.49
C PHE A 263 5.23 1.87 3.58
N MET A 264 4.34 2.08 4.55
CA MET A 264 4.58 2.93 5.72
C MET A 264 4.98 2.05 6.91
N MET A 265 6.08 2.39 7.57
CA MET A 265 6.44 1.83 8.87
C MET A 265 5.61 2.51 9.96
N SER A 266 5.08 1.74 10.93
CA SER A 266 4.28 2.28 12.06
C SER A 266 4.07 1.23 13.14
N GLY A 267 3.63 1.65 14.32
CA GLY A 267 3.18 0.73 15.37
C GLY A 267 4.33 0.01 16.12
N PHE A 268 5.52 0.56 16.10
CA PHE A 268 6.70 0.04 16.80
C PHE A 268 7.22 1.01 17.87
N GLU A 269 6.47 2.06 18.14
CA GLU A 269 6.81 3.07 19.13
C GLU A 269 6.98 2.42 20.51
N PRO A 270 8.13 2.64 21.18
CA PRO A 270 8.44 1.97 22.43
C PRO A 270 7.59 2.46 23.61
N PHE A 271 7.07 3.67 23.48
CA PHE A 271 6.28 4.33 24.51
C PHE A 271 4.99 4.88 23.90
N GLY A 272 3.90 4.80 24.65
CA GLY A 272 2.61 5.36 24.31
C GLY A 272 1.74 5.40 25.55
N THR A 273 0.59 6.04 25.46
CA THR A 273 -0.35 6.23 26.58
C THR A 273 -0.76 4.93 27.27
N GLN A 274 -0.65 3.80 26.61
CA GLN A 274 -1.06 2.49 27.11
C GLN A 274 -0.02 1.38 26.92
N SER A 275 1.11 1.64 26.24
CA SER A 275 2.08 0.61 25.96
C SER A 275 3.36 0.79 26.80
N LYS A 276 3.76 -0.25 27.48
CA LYS A 276 5.07 -0.39 28.12
C LYS A 276 5.96 -1.30 27.26
N ASN A 277 6.01 -1.00 25.96
CA ASN A 277 6.77 -1.79 24.99
C ASN A 277 8.26 -1.59 25.23
N ASN A 278 9.03 -2.65 25.03
CA ASN A 278 10.47 -2.56 24.99
C ASN A 278 10.92 -1.85 23.72
N VAL A 279 12.05 -1.17 23.78
CA VAL A 279 12.69 -0.53 22.64
C VAL A 279 13.27 -1.60 21.71
N LEU A 280 12.94 -1.54 20.43
CA LEU A 280 13.55 -2.43 19.43
C LEU A 280 15.04 -2.08 19.25
N LYS A 281 15.88 -3.08 19.02
CA LYS A 281 17.33 -2.90 18.90
C LYS A 281 17.72 -1.83 17.89
N TRP A 282 17.10 -1.82 16.69
CA TRP A 282 17.43 -0.84 15.66
C TRP A 282 17.08 0.60 16.04
N ILE A 283 16.09 0.80 16.95
CA ILE A 283 15.76 2.11 17.54
C ILE A 283 16.82 2.48 18.57
N SER A 284 17.16 1.55 19.44
CA SER A 284 18.20 1.77 20.46
C SER A 284 19.56 2.11 19.85
N ASP A 285 19.90 1.44 18.74
CA ASP A 285 21.21 1.59 18.09
C ASP A 285 21.36 2.93 17.33
N ASP A 286 20.25 3.51 16.84
CA ASP A 286 20.30 4.72 16.02
C ASP A 286 19.03 5.57 16.19
N HIS A 287 18.95 6.26 17.32
CA HIS A 287 17.94 7.29 17.58
C HIS A 287 18.61 8.62 17.92
N TRP A 288 17.88 9.70 17.73
CA TRP A 288 18.34 11.00 18.19
C TRP A 288 18.34 11.08 19.72
N SER A 289 19.45 11.57 20.30
CA SER A 289 19.56 11.84 21.74
C SER A 289 20.47 13.04 21.95
N LYS A 290 20.51 13.55 23.20
CA LYS A 290 21.42 14.64 23.55
C LYS A 290 22.90 14.29 23.35
N ASP A 291 23.23 13.00 23.46
CA ASP A 291 24.59 12.49 23.25
C ASP A 291 24.86 12.12 21.78
N ASN A 292 23.80 11.96 20.97
CA ASN A 292 23.86 11.67 19.54
C ASN A 292 22.87 12.56 18.78
N GLN A 293 23.24 13.82 18.56
CA GLN A 293 22.41 14.81 17.87
C GLN A 293 22.48 14.67 16.35
N ASN A 294 22.25 13.46 15.86
CA ASN A 294 22.24 13.15 14.43
C ASN A 294 20.90 13.55 13.81
N PRO A 295 20.80 14.59 12.96
CA PRO A 295 19.55 15.01 12.31
C PRO A 295 19.01 13.99 11.32
N ASN A 296 19.81 12.99 10.95
CA ASN A 296 19.46 11.90 10.03
C ASN A 296 19.35 10.54 10.76
N ALA A 297 19.21 10.53 12.09
CA ALA A 297 19.01 9.30 12.84
C ALA A 297 17.81 8.52 12.31
N ARG A 298 17.85 7.21 12.42
CA ARG A 298 16.75 6.33 11.92
C ARG A 298 15.48 6.42 12.75
N TYR A 299 15.58 6.92 13.97
CA TYR A 299 14.46 7.14 14.86
C TYR A 299 14.60 8.53 15.53
N PRO A 300 13.48 9.28 15.67
CA PRO A 300 13.51 10.57 16.35
C PRO A 300 13.79 10.40 17.86
N ARG A 301 13.82 11.49 18.59
CA ARG A 301 13.99 11.45 20.05
C ARG A 301 12.95 10.54 20.70
N LEU A 302 13.36 9.80 21.73
CA LEU A 302 12.46 9.01 22.55
C LEU A 302 11.66 9.91 23.48
N THR A 303 10.36 9.66 23.61
CA THR A 303 9.45 10.42 24.47
C THR A 303 8.69 9.48 25.39
N GLN A 304 8.36 9.95 26.60
CA GLN A 304 7.60 9.16 27.58
C GLN A 304 6.18 8.86 27.07
N TYR A 305 5.59 9.75 26.29
CA TYR A 305 4.26 9.61 25.73
C TYR A 305 4.34 9.54 24.21
N ASN A 306 3.29 9.04 23.58
CA ASN A 306 3.20 9.05 22.13
C ASN A 306 3.32 10.49 21.61
N ASN A 307 4.19 10.69 20.64
CA ASN A 307 4.38 11.97 19.96
C ASN A 307 3.76 11.87 18.56
N ASN A 308 2.58 12.43 18.39
CA ASN A 308 1.85 12.37 17.12
C ASN A 308 2.65 13.03 15.97
N ASN A 309 3.47 14.03 16.26
CA ASN A 309 4.35 14.62 15.25
C ASN A 309 5.35 13.59 14.72
N ASN A 310 6.01 12.84 15.61
CA ASN A 310 7.03 11.88 15.23
C ASN A 310 6.44 10.60 14.58
N THR A 311 5.20 10.25 14.92
CA THR A 311 4.53 9.04 14.42
C THR A 311 3.63 9.29 13.21
N ALA A 312 3.50 10.55 12.78
CA ALA A 312 2.69 10.90 11.62
C ALA A 312 3.19 10.22 10.34
N SER A 313 2.25 9.80 9.51
CA SER A 313 2.56 9.25 8.17
C SER A 313 3.37 10.28 7.39
N SER A 314 4.61 9.93 7.01
CA SER A 314 5.53 10.85 6.37
C SER A 314 6.59 10.13 5.54
N SER A 315 7.33 10.89 4.74
CA SER A 315 8.47 10.37 4.00
C SER A 315 9.57 9.82 4.93
N TYR A 316 9.61 10.24 6.20
CA TYR A 316 10.52 9.70 7.22
C TYR A 316 10.26 8.20 7.48
N TRP A 317 9.00 7.76 7.44
CA TRP A 317 8.59 6.38 7.68
C TRP A 317 8.30 5.59 6.41
N LEU A 318 8.26 6.25 5.26
CA LEU A 318 8.05 5.60 3.98
C LEU A 318 9.23 4.72 3.60
N ARG A 319 8.98 3.53 3.10
CA ARG A 319 10.03 2.62 2.62
C ARG A 319 9.68 2.07 1.26
N ASN A 320 10.71 1.88 0.44
CA ASN A 320 10.60 1.16 -0.82
C ASN A 320 10.44 -0.34 -0.54
N ALA A 321 9.31 -0.91 -0.97
CA ALA A 321 8.94 -2.29 -0.75
C ALA A 321 9.31 -3.21 -1.95
N SER A 322 10.13 -2.72 -2.88
CA SER A 322 10.59 -3.53 -4.01
C SER A 322 11.50 -4.66 -3.53
N PHE A 323 11.38 -5.82 -4.16
CA PHE A 323 12.28 -6.94 -3.91
C PHE A 323 12.39 -7.86 -5.12
N LEU A 324 13.44 -8.68 -5.09
CA LEU A 324 13.63 -9.87 -5.91
C LEU A 324 13.94 -11.03 -4.97
N LYS A 325 13.17 -12.12 -5.06
CA LYS A 325 13.36 -13.33 -4.25
C LYS A 325 13.68 -14.53 -5.11
N LEU A 326 14.65 -15.33 -4.67
CA LEU A 326 14.77 -16.72 -5.12
C LEU A 326 13.68 -17.55 -4.41
N ARG A 327 12.55 -17.69 -5.12
CA ARG A 327 11.33 -18.26 -4.57
C ARG A 327 11.47 -19.77 -4.42
N ASN A 328 11.98 -20.43 -5.45
CA ASN A 328 12.22 -21.86 -5.46
C ASN A 328 13.55 -22.15 -6.13
N ALA A 329 14.25 -23.17 -5.62
CA ALA A 329 15.39 -23.78 -6.28
C ALA A 329 15.36 -25.28 -6.03
N GLU A 330 15.67 -26.07 -7.05
CA GLU A 330 15.74 -27.51 -6.96
C GLU A 330 16.93 -28.03 -7.76
N ILE A 331 17.60 -29.01 -7.20
CA ILE A 331 18.65 -29.80 -7.85
C ILE A 331 18.29 -31.26 -7.67
N GLY A 332 18.18 -31.99 -8.77
CA GLY A 332 17.89 -33.41 -8.78
C GLY A 332 18.93 -34.22 -9.57
N TYR A 333 19.09 -35.46 -9.17
CA TYR A 333 19.87 -36.45 -9.93
C TYR A 333 19.04 -37.72 -10.15
N ARG A 334 18.98 -38.15 -11.39
CA ARG A 334 18.16 -39.29 -11.82
C ARG A 334 19.02 -40.54 -12.05
N PHE A 335 18.73 -41.56 -11.28
CA PHE A 335 19.23 -42.92 -11.47
C PHE A 335 18.27 -43.71 -12.38
N LYS A 336 18.61 -44.93 -12.70
CA LYS A 336 17.78 -45.82 -13.54
C LYS A 336 16.39 -46.09 -12.93
N TRP A 337 16.30 -46.17 -11.59
CA TRP A 337 15.13 -46.54 -10.81
C TRP A 337 14.69 -45.51 -9.76
N ALA A 338 15.44 -44.48 -9.60
CA ALA A 338 15.14 -43.43 -8.61
C ALA A 338 15.59 -42.03 -9.07
N ARG A 339 14.95 -41.01 -8.53
CA ARG A 339 15.43 -39.63 -8.57
C ARG A 339 15.60 -39.15 -7.15
N ILE A 340 16.76 -38.61 -6.81
CA ILE A 340 17.04 -37.93 -5.54
C ILE A 340 17.11 -36.47 -5.85
N TYR A 341 16.47 -35.65 -5.02
CA TYR A 341 16.48 -34.18 -5.19
C TYR A 341 16.53 -33.45 -3.86
N VAL A 342 17.07 -32.25 -3.92
CA VAL A 342 17.03 -31.27 -2.85
C VAL A 342 16.35 -30.03 -3.40
N ASN A 343 15.36 -29.52 -2.69
CA ASN A 343 14.75 -28.26 -3.05
C ASN A 343 14.61 -27.34 -1.84
N GLY A 344 14.40 -26.09 -2.13
CA GLY A 344 14.12 -25.10 -1.11
C GLY A 344 13.24 -23.97 -1.61
N SER A 345 12.54 -23.34 -0.70
CA SER A 345 11.70 -22.17 -0.97
C SER A 345 12.09 -20.96 -0.13
N ASN A 346 11.85 -19.74 -0.68
CA ASN A 346 12.18 -18.44 -0.07
C ASN A 346 13.66 -18.32 0.33
N LEU A 347 14.58 -18.77 -0.51
CA LEU A 347 15.98 -18.96 -0.15
C LEU A 347 16.74 -17.64 0.01
N LEU A 348 16.55 -16.69 -0.91
CA LEU A 348 17.24 -15.41 -0.94
C LEU A 348 16.26 -14.27 -1.18
N THR A 349 16.50 -13.14 -0.52
CA THR A 349 15.72 -11.90 -0.71
C THR A 349 16.67 -10.74 -0.96
N PHE A 350 16.52 -10.09 -2.10
CA PHE A 350 17.22 -8.85 -2.46
C PHE A 350 16.19 -7.71 -2.38
N SER A 351 16.42 -6.74 -1.50
CA SER A 351 15.54 -5.58 -1.32
C SER A 351 16.35 -4.40 -0.78
N PRO A 352 16.00 -3.16 -1.11
CA PRO A 352 16.56 -1.99 -0.43
C PRO A 352 16.16 -1.93 1.06
N PHE A 353 15.03 -2.52 1.42
CA PHE A 353 14.56 -2.61 2.80
C PHE A 353 15.18 -3.82 3.51
N LYS A 354 15.72 -3.61 4.75
CA LYS A 354 16.54 -4.61 5.45
C LYS A 354 16.07 -4.98 6.85
N LEU A 355 15.06 -4.27 7.42
CA LEU A 355 14.64 -4.52 8.81
C LEU A 355 13.85 -5.82 8.96
N TRP A 356 13.00 -6.13 7.98
CA TRP A 356 12.26 -7.41 7.90
C TRP A 356 12.01 -7.79 6.45
N ASP A 357 11.39 -8.94 6.22
CA ASP A 357 11.03 -9.37 4.88
C ASP A 357 10.00 -8.40 4.26
N PRO A 358 10.30 -7.77 3.11
CA PRO A 358 9.40 -6.78 2.48
C PRO A 358 8.00 -7.33 2.15
N GLU A 359 7.82 -8.64 1.96
CA GLU A 359 6.50 -9.25 1.75
C GLU A 359 5.60 -9.18 2.99
N MET A 360 6.16 -8.98 4.17
CA MET A 360 5.36 -8.75 5.38
C MET A 360 4.60 -7.42 5.32
N GLY A 361 4.99 -6.53 4.41
CA GLY A 361 4.40 -5.21 4.21
C GLY A 361 4.76 -4.22 5.29
N GLY A 362 4.00 -3.12 5.34
CA GLY A 362 4.19 -2.06 6.32
C GLY A 362 3.75 -2.43 7.74
N GLY A 363 3.79 -1.43 8.61
CA GLY A 363 3.52 -1.57 10.04
C GLY A 363 4.79 -1.78 10.85
N ALA A 364 4.72 -2.58 11.91
CA ALA A 364 5.79 -2.79 12.88
C ALA A 364 6.78 -3.92 12.52
N GLY A 365 6.53 -4.67 11.44
CA GLY A 365 7.34 -5.85 11.11
C GLY A 365 7.15 -7.03 12.09
N MET A 366 6.14 -6.98 12.96
CA MET A 366 5.89 -8.00 14.00
C MET A 366 4.91 -9.08 13.53
N LYS A 367 4.74 -9.25 12.22
CA LYS A 367 3.96 -10.35 11.64
C LYS A 367 4.79 -11.64 11.66
N TYR A 368 4.10 -12.77 11.48
CA TYR A 368 4.79 -14.05 11.33
C TYR A 368 5.74 -14.01 10.12
N PRO A 369 7.05 -14.27 10.28
CA PRO A 369 8.02 -14.14 9.22
C PRO A 369 7.83 -15.22 8.14
N THR A 370 8.13 -14.87 6.89
CA THR A 370 8.20 -15.83 5.80
C THR A 370 9.27 -16.89 6.07
N GLN A 371 8.87 -18.16 6.03
CA GLN A 371 9.76 -19.28 6.32
C GLN A 371 10.63 -19.64 5.10
N ARG A 372 11.85 -20.06 5.38
CA ARG A 372 12.68 -20.80 4.42
C ARG A 372 12.50 -22.28 4.67
N THR A 373 12.22 -23.01 3.59
CA THR A 373 12.02 -24.46 3.69
C THR A 373 13.07 -25.15 2.86
N TYR A 374 13.62 -26.23 3.39
CA TYR A 374 14.57 -27.10 2.68
C TYR A 374 14.03 -28.53 2.77
N ASN A 375 13.94 -29.20 1.62
CA ASN A 375 13.46 -30.57 1.54
C ASN A 375 14.48 -31.45 0.80
N VAL A 376 14.58 -32.67 1.23
CA VAL A 376 15.26 -33.75 0.51
C VAL A 376 14.22 -34.80 0.17
N GLY A 377 14.17 -35.21 -1.10
CA GLY A 377 13.18 -36.18 -1.54
C GLY A 377 13.77 -37.27 -2.42
N ILE A 378 13.12 -38.42 -2.38
CA ILE A 378 13.44 -39.57 -3.23
C ILE A 378 12.14 -39.95 -3.95
N GLN A 379 12.22 -40.04 -5.26
CA GLN A 379 11.14 -40.53 -6.14
C GLN A 379 11.56 -41.85 -6.74
N LEU A 380 10.83 -42.93 -6.45
CA LEU A 380 11.10 -44.26 -6.97
C LEU A 380 10.20 -44.53 -8.17
N THR A 381 10.78 -45.16 -9.20
CA THR A 381 10.05 -45.59 -10.40
C THR A 381 10.12 -47.11 -10.49
N PHE A 382 9.00 -47.75 -10.25
CA PHE A 382 8.85 -49.20 -10.40
C PHE A 382 8.38 -49.51 -11.83
N LYS A 383 9.02 -50.45 -12.49
CA LYS A 383 8.61 -50.96 -13.81
C LYS A 383 7.96 -52.32 -13.67
#